data_899889429facaf77248cb1ce620c5a39
#
_entry.id   899889429facaf77248cb1ce620c5a39
#
_cell.length_a   1.000
_cell.length_b   1.000
_cell.length_c   1.000
_cell.angle_alpha   90.00
_cell.angle_beta   90.00
_cell.angle_gamma   90.00
#
_symmetry.space_group_name_H-M   'P 1'
#
loop_
_entity.id
_entity.type
_entity.pdbx_description
1 polymer ?
#
loop_
_entity_poly.entity_id
_entity_poly.type
_entity_poly.pdbx_seq_one_letter_code
_entity_poly.pdbx_strand_id
1 'polypeptide(L)'
;MERSRAMHTESTVGPITRLLADDHVRLDRLLRTAVADVDHVDETVYAEFRRGLLRHISMEEKVLLPAAQRARNGEPLPIAARLRLDHGAIVALLVPRPTAPIVAALRKILTQHNQIEEGPDGLYATCDRLLGDDREAVVAALRAVPAVPVHSLADPDAVMGATRRALERAGYVDLL
;
A
#
# COMPACT_ATOMS: atom_id res chain seq x y z
N MET A 1 -4.70 32.87 -40.92
CA MET A 1 -3.57 32.37 -40.14
C MET A 1 -4.04 32.12 -38.70
N GLU A 2 -4.59 30.95 -38.48
CA GLU A 2 -5.16 30.55 -37.19
C GLU A 2 -4.12 29.68 -36.46
N ARG A 3 -3.53 30.25 -35.40
CA ARG A 3 -2.55 29.54 -34.58
C ARG A 3 -3.33 28.66 -33.61
N SER A 4 -3.43 27.38 -33.95
CA SER A 4 -3.87 26.33 -33.04
C SER A 4 -2.96 26.29 -31.81
N ARG A 5 -3.50 26.76 -30.69
CA ARG A 5 -2.85 26.72 -29.38
C ARG A 5 -3.07 25.33 -28.82
N ALA A 6 -2.15 24.42 -29.12
CA ALA A 6 -2.09 23.14 -28.45
C ALA A 6 -1.86 23.41 -26.94
N MET A 7 -2.94 23.32 -26.17
CA MET A 7 -2.85 23.24 -24.72
C MET A 7 -2.21 21.90 -24.37
N HIS A 8 -0.92 21.95 -24.04
CA HIS A 8 -0.28 20.89 -23.28
C HIS A 8 -0.92 20.93 -21.89
N THR A 9 -1.89 20.06 -21.66
CA THR A 9 -2.30 19.69 -20.31
C THR A 9 -1.14 18.89 -19.71
N GLU A 10 -0.23 19.56 -19.00
CA GLU A 10 0.61 18.89 -18.03
C GLU A 10 -0.35 18.16 -17.07
N SER A 11 -0.35 16.84 -17.14
CA SER A 11 -1.06 15.99 -16.19
C SER A 11 -0.36 16.16 -14.85
N THR A 12 -0.75 17.19 -14.10
CA THR A 12 -0.24 17.37 -12.73
C THR A 12 -0.75 16.22 -11.89
N VAL A 13 0.18 15.44 -11.33
CA VAL A 13 -0.10 14.35 -10.38
C VAL A 13 -1.00 14.88 -9.27
N GLY A 14 -2.13 14.23 -9.04
CA GLY A 14 -3.12 14.66 -8.06
C GLY A 14 -2.59 14.58 -6.62
N PRO A 15 -3.24 15.28 -5.67
CA PRO A 15 -2.74 15.37 -4.29
C PRO A 15 -2.83 14.02 -3.53
N ILE A 16 -3.81 13.17 -3.85
CA ILE A 16 -3.94 11.82 -3.27
C ILE A 16 -2.80 10.94 -3.78
N THR A 17 -2.61 10.91 -5.10
CA THR A 17 -1.50 10.15 -5.74
C THR A 17 -0.17 10.57 -5.15
N ARG A 18 0.11 11.87 -5.05
CA ARG A 18 1.37 12.37 -4.51
C ARG A 18 1.58 11.91 -3.07
N LEU A 19 0.58 12.08 -2.20
CA LEU A 19 0.69 11.71 -0.79
C LEU A 19 1.02 10.23 -0.60
N LEU A 20 0.31 9.35 -1.29
CA LEU A 20 0.42 7.90 -1.08
C LEU A 20 1.64 7.31 -1.82
N ALA A 21 1.96 7.79 -3.01
CA ALA A 21 3.17 7.37 -3.70
C ALA A 21 4.46 7.84 -2.97
N ASP A 22 4.47 9.05 -2.41
CA ASP A 22 5.60 9.50 -1.57
C ASP A 22 5.75 8.62 -0.33
N ASP A 23 4.63 8.13 0.23
CA ASP A 23 4.67 7.21 1.37
C ASP A 23 5.21 5.83 0.96
N HIS A 24 4.89 5.30 -0.23
CA HIS A 24 5.51 4.09 -0.78
C HIS A 24 7.04 4.24 -0.91
N VAL A 25 7.52 5.36 -1.42
CA VAL A 25 8.97 5.64 -1.51
C VAL A 25 9.62 5.63 -0.13
N ARG A 26 8.98 6.23 0.87
CA ARG A 26 9.45 6.22 2.25
C ARG A 26 9.50 4.81 2.83
N LEU A 27 8.45 4.01 2.63
CA LEU A 27 8.35 2.63 3.11
C LEU A 27 9.37 1.71 2.45
N ASP A 28 9.56 1.81 1.14
CA ASP A 28 10.58 1.06 0.42
C ASP A 28 11.99 1.36 0.96
N ARG A 29 12.29 2.64 1.23
CA ARG A 29 13.56 3.03 1.85
C ARG A 29 13.74 2.40 3.22
N LEU A 30 12.71 2.42 4.09
CA LEU A 30 12.77 1.79 5.41
C LEU A 30 13.03 0.28 5.30
N LEU A 31 12.32 -0.41 4.40
CA LEU A 31 12.53 -1.84 4.21
C LEU A 31 13.94 -2.14 3.70
N ARG A 32 14.45 -1.37 2.73
CA ARG A 32 15.82 -1.53 2.24
C ARG A 32 16.85 -1.33 3.34
N THR A 33 16.67 -0.29 4.17
CA THR A 33 17.58 -0.02 5.29
C THR A 33 17.53 -1.13 6.33
N ALA A 34 16.35 -1.61 6.68
CA ALA A 34 16.17 -2.67 7.68
C ALA A 34 16.87 -3.99 7.30
N VAL A 35 17.00 -4.27 6.00
CA VAL A 35 17.59 -5.52 5.46
C VAL A 35 18.84 -5.26 4.62
N ALA A 36 19.56 -4.19 4.90
CA ALA A 36 20.79 -3.85 4.17
C ALA A 36 21.92 -4.83 4.46
N ASP A 37 21.96 -5.38 5.66
CA ASP A 37 22.87 -6.47 6.02
C ASP A 37 22.19 -7.81 5.67
N VAL A 38 22.87 -8.65 4.92
CA VAL A 38 22.35 -9.95 4.46
C VAL A 38 22.18 -10.95 5.61
N ASP A 39 22.97 -10.79 6.67
CA ASP A 39 23.00 -11.71 7.81
C ASP A 39 22.20 -11.18 9.03
N HIS A 40 21.82 -9.92 9.00
CA HIS A 40 21.17 -9.27 10.14
C HIS A 40 20.09 -8.27 9.72
N VAL A 41 18.90 -8.43 10.26
CA VAL A 41 17.82 -7.45 10.10
C VAL A 41 17.86 -6.44 11.23
N ASP A 42 17.89 -5.15 10.92
CA ASP A 42 17.69 -4.10 11.90
C ASP A 42 16.22 -4.10 12.37
N GLU A 43 15.98 -4.74 13.51
CA GLU A 43 14.62 -4.89 14.07
C GLU A 43 13.99 -3.52 14.41
N THR A 44 14.78 -2.49 14.73
CA THR A 44 14.25 -1.14 15.03
C THR A 44 13.69 -0.50 13.77
N VAL A 45 14.48 -0.47 12.69
CA VAL A 45 14.04 0.08 11.40
C VAL A 45 12.93 -0.77 10.80
N TYR A 46 13.00 -2.10 10.96
CA TYR A 46 11.92 -2.99 10.51
C TYR A 46 10.60 -2.74 11.26
N ALA A 47 10.66 -2.46 12.55
CA ALA A 47 9.47 -2.07 13.32
C ALA A 47 8.88 -0.72 12.86
N GLU A 48 9.72 0.23 12.45
CA GLU A 48 9.26 1.49 11.83
C GLU A 48 8.57 1.24 10.48
N PHE A 49 9.18 0.40 9.65
CA PHE A 49 8.59 -0.04 8.39
C PHE A 49 7.21 -0.68 8.61
N ARG A 50 7.10 -1.64 9.55
CA ARG A 50 5.83 -2.31 9.87
C ARG A 50 4.74 -1.32 10.32
N ARG A 51 5.06 -0.40 11.22
CA ARG A 51 4.12 0.65 11.68
C ARG A 51 3.67 1.53 10.52
N GLY A 52 4.63 1.93 9.69
CA GLY A 52 4.36 2.75 8.52
C GLY A 52 3.45 2.05 7.52
N LEU A 53 3.75 0.81 7.16
CA LEU A 53 2.98 0.04 6.18
C LEU A 53 1.55 -0.27 6.69
N LEU A 54 1.40 -0.66 7.95
CA LEU A 54 0.07 -0.87 8.53
C LEU A 54 -0.76 0.43 8.60
N ARG A 55 -0.11 1.57 8.87
CA ARG A 55 -0.77 2.88 8.78
C ARG A 55 -1.18 3.19 7.35
N HIS A 56 -0.32 2.95 6.38
CA HIS A 56 -0.59 3.15 4.96
C HIS A 56 -1.81 2.34 4.51
N ILE A 57 -1.83 1.03 4.75
CA ILE A 57 -3.00 0.18 4.50
C ILE A 57 -4.26 0.71 5.20
N SER A 58 -4.12 1.22 6.43
CA SER A 58 -5.25 1.83 7.15
C SER A 58 -5.75 3.12 6.50
N MET A 59 -4.88 3.92 5.89
CA MET A 59 -5.29 5.10 5.12
C MET A 59 -6.17 4.69 3.93
N GLU A 60 -5.81 3.65 3.24
CA GLU A 60 -6.57 3.16 2.08
C GLU A 60 -7.88 2.49 2.49
N GLU A 61 -7.83 1.53 3.42
CA GLU A 61 -9.00 0.74 3.81
C GLU A 61 -10.04 1.56 4.57
N LYS A 62 -9.63 2.52 5.41
CA LYS A 62 -10.55 3.26 6.29
C LYS A 62 -10.94 4.62 5.74
N VAL A 63 -10.17 5.19 4.82
CA VAL A 63 -10.40 6.53 4.30
C VAL A 63 -10.61 6.52 2.79
N LEU A 64 -9.61 6.09 2.01
CA LEU A 64 -9.63 6.25 0.55
C LEU A 64 -10.70 5.40 -0.13
N LEU A 65 -10.71 4.08 0.11
CA LEU A 65 -11.68 3.17 -0.49
C LEU A 65 -13.13 3.50 -0.08
N PRO A 66 -13.42 3.82 1.20
CA PRO A 66 -14.75 4.30 1.58
C PRO A 66 -15.13 5.65 0.95
N ALA A 67 -14.20 6.58 0.78
CA ALA A 67 -14.47 7.85 0.10
C ALA A 67 -14.83 7.62 -1.38
N ALA A 68 -14.04 6.80 -2.07
CA ALA A 68 -14.32 6.41 -3.46
C ALA A 68 -15.67 5.70 -3.60
N GLN A 69 -16.01 4.80 -2.67
CA GLN A 69 -17.29 4.09 -2.67
C GLN A 69 -18.46 5.06 -2.49
N ARG A 70 -18.37 6.04 -1.57
CA ARG A 70 -19.40 7.08 -1.40
C ARG A 70 -19.59 7.91 -2.66
N ALA A 71 -18.50 8.34 -3.30
CA ALA A 71 -18.54 9.09 -4.55
C ALA A 71 -19.14 8.30 -5.74
N ARG A 72 -19.24 6.98 -5.60
CA ARG A 72 -19.86 6.06 -6.55
C ARG A 72 -21.26 5.57 -6.11
N ASN A 73 -21.96 6.36 -5.30
CA ASN A 73 -23.29 6.02 -4.80
C ASN A 73 -23.36 4.68 -4.03
N GLY A 74 -22.30 4.32 -3.34
CA GLY A 74 -22.20 3.09 -2.56
C GLY A 74 -21.55 1.91 -3.30
N GLU A 75 -21.26 2.04 -4.59
CA GLU A 75 -20.61 0.99 -5.36
C GLU A 75 -19.09 0.98 -5.14
N PRO A 76 -18.49 -0.15 -4.73
CA PRO A 76 -17.06 -0.23 -4.55
C PRO A 76 -16.31 -0.08 -5.89
N LEU A 77 -15.07 0.35 -5.83
CA LEU A 77 -14.18 0.27 -6.99
C LEU A 77 -13.96 -1.20 -7.39
N PRO A 78 -13.96 -1.54 -8.69
CA PRO A 78 -13.73 -2.91 -9.15
C PRO A 78 -12.43 -3.52 -8.61
N ILE A 79 -11.40 -2.70 -8.42
CA ILE A 79 -10.09 -3.11 -7.92
C ILE A 79 -10.06 -3.36 -6.41
N ALA A 80 -11.04 -2.84 -5.63
CA ALA A 80 -11.01 -2.85 -4.16
C ALA A 80 -10.94 -4.27 -3.57
N ALA A 81 -11.62 -5.23 -4.18
CA ALA A 81 -11.60 -6.62 -3.70
C ALA A 81 -10.20 -7.23 -3.83
N ARG A 82 -9.49 -6.96 -4.94
CA ARG A 82 -8.12 -7.42 -5.17
C ARG A 82 -7.15 -6.78 -4.17
N LEU A 83 -7.22 -5.48 -3.99
CA LEU A 83 -6.35 -4.75 -3.05
C LEU A 83 -6.50 -5.29 -1.62
N ARG A 84 -7.73 -5.58 -1.17
CA ARG A 84 -7.98 -6.15 0.16
C ARG A 84 -7.35 -7.54 0.35
N LEU A 85 -7.32 -8.36 -0.70
CA LEU A 85 -6.63 -9.65 -0.64
C LEU A 85 -5.12 -9.46 -0.52
N ASP A 86 -4.55 -8.53 -1.28
CA ASP A 86 -3.13 -8.20 -1.21
C ASP A 86 -2.76 -7.61 0.17
N HIS A 87 -3.57 -6.69 0.71
CA HIS A 87 -3.40 -6.17 2.08
C HIS A 87 -3.40 -7.30 3.11
N GLY A 88 -4.31 -8.25 3.00
CA GLY A 88 -4.36 -9.43 3.88
C GLY A 88 -3.08 -10.28 3.80
N ALA A 89 -2.53 -10.49 2.61
CA ALA A 89 -1.29 -11.22 2.40
C ALA A 89 -0.07 -10.44 2.96
N ILE A 90 0.00 -9.13 2.69
CA ILE A 90 1.04 -8.23 3.21
C ILE A 90 1.02 -8.25 4.74
N VAL A 91 -0.13 -8.02 5.36
CA VAL A 91 -0.27 -8.03 6.84
C VAL A 91 0.16 -9.36 7.43
N ALA A 92 -0.18 -10.49 6.79
CA ALA A 92 0.23 -11.81 7.26
C ALA A 92 1.76 -12.00 7.22
N LEU A 93 2.45 -11.43 6.22
CA LEU A 93 3.92 -11.45 6.11
C LEU A 93 4.61 -10.54 7.15
N LEU A 94 3.90 -9.58 7.73
CA LEU A 94 4.45 -8.70 8.78
C LEU A 94 4.38 -9.31 10.19
N VAL A 95 3.73 -10.47 10.38
CA VAL A 95 3.56 -11.11 11.70
C VAL A 95 4.81 -11.88 12.13
N PRO A 96 5.41 -12.76 11.29
CA PRO A 96 6.60 -13.51 11.68
C PRO A 96 7.85 -12.62 11.74
N ARG A 97 8.90 -13.14 12.41
CA ARG A 97 10.23 -12.56 12.29
C ARG A 97 10.66 -12.56 10.82
N PRO A 98 11.25 -11.46 10.34
CA PRO A 98 11.68 -11.38 8.94
C PRO A 98 12.85 -12.33 8.71
N THR A 99 12.68 -13.18 7.71
CA THR A 99 13.73 -14.01 7.14
C THR A 99 13.91 -13.62 5.68
N ALA A 100 15.02 -14.02 5.06
CA ALA A 100 15.26 -13.69 3.64
C ALA A 100 14.09 -14.11 2.71
N PRO A 101 13.49 -15.33 2.84
CA PRO A 101 12.31 -15.69 2.06
C PRO A 101 11.09 -14.80 2.32
N ILE A 102 10.79 -14.46 3.59
CA ILE A 102 9.67 -13.59 3.96
C ILE A 102 9.86 -12.20 3.35
N VAL A 103 11.05 -11.62 3.45
CA VAL A 103 11.37 -10.31 2.86
C VAL A 103 11.27 -10.34 1.34
N ALA A 104 11.73 -11.42 0.70
CA ALA A 104 11.62 -11.58 -0.76
C ALA A 104 10.15 -11.67 -1.20
N ALA A 105 9.33 -12.46 -0.51
CA ALA A 105 7.90 -12.57 -0.75
C ALA A 105 7.20 -11.21 -0.58
N LEU A 106 7.48 -10.51 0.53
CA LEU A 106 6.93 -9.19 0.82
C LEU A 106 7.28 -8.17 -0.28
N ARG A 107 8.53 -8.10 -0.71
CA ARG A 107 8.96 -7.21 -1.81
C ARG A 107 8.26 -7.52 -3.12
N LYS A 108 8.11 -8.81 -3.45
CA LYS A 108 7.42 -9.23 -4.68
C LYS A 108 5.96 -8.78 -4.68
N ILE A 109 5.25 -8.97 -3.56
CA ILE A 109 3.86 -8.54 -3.44
C ILE A 109 3.77 -7.01 -3.50
N LEU A 110 4.56 -6.28 -2.70
CA LEU A 110 4.55 -4.82 -2.70
C LEU A 110 4.82 -4.23 -4.09
N THR A 111 5.77 -4.79 -4.84
CA THR A 111 6.05 -4.33 -6.21
C THR A 111 4.83 -4.44 -7.11
N GLN A 112 4.13 -5.57 -7.08
CA GLN A 112 2.93 -5.79 -7.91
C GLN A 112 1.75 -4.95 -7.44
N HIS A 113 1.56 -4.87 -6.14
CA HIS A 113 0.52 -4.11 -5.48
C HIS A 113 0.63 -2.61 -5.77
N ASN A 114 1.81 -2.02 -5.56
CA ASN A 114 2.05 -0.61 -5.83
C ASN A 114 1.83 -0.25 -7.32
N GLN A 115 2.17 -1.15 -8.26
CA GLN A 115 1.89 -0.93 -9.68
C GLN A 115 0.38 -0.81 -9.97
N ILE A 116 -0.44 -1.58 -9.26
CA ILE A 116 -1.90 -1.52 -9.38
C ILE A 116 -2.44 -0.20 -8.81
N GLU A 117 -1.82 0.34 -7.78
CA GLU A 117 -2.27 1.56 -7.12
C GLU A 117 -1.76 2.83 -7.80
N GLU A 118 -0.49 2.84 -8.22
CA GLU A 118 0.16 4.01 -8.79
C GLU A 118 0.00 4.14 -10.32
N GLY A 119 -0.49 3.10 -10.99
CA GLY A 119 -0.67 3.12 -12.45
C GLY A 119 -1.56 4.27 -12.93
N PRO A 120 -1.51 4.63 -14.23
CA PRO A 120 -2.29 5.73 -14.80
C PRO A 120 -3.80 5.61 -14.56
N ASP A 121 -4.31 4.39 -14.51
CA ASP A 121 -5.70 4.05 -14.18
C ASP A 121 -5.78 3.28 -12.85
N GLY A 122 -4.75 3.37 -12.03
CA GLY A 122 -4.67 2.76 -10.71
C GLY A 122 -5.58 3.43 -9.68
N LEU A 123 -5.51 2.92 -8.45
CA LEU A 123 -6.35 3.38 -7.35
C LEU A 123 -6.25 4.89 -7.15
N TYR A 124 -5.02 5.41 -7.04
CA TYR A 124 -4.79 6.80 -6.64
C TYR A 124 -5.25 7.80 -7.70
N ALA A 125 -4.85 7.59 -8.96
CA ALA A 125 -5.26 8.44 -10.07
C ALA A 125 -6.79 8.38 -10.28
N THR A 126 -7.41 7.22 -10.08
CA THR A 126 -8.85 7.06 -10.14
C THR A 126 -9.55 7.83 -9.01
N CYS A 127 -9.03 7.78 -7.79
CA CYS A 127 -9.56 8.55 -6.66
C CYS A 127 -9.38 10.06 -6.86
N ASP A 128 -8.23 10.51 -7.37
CA ASP A 128 -8.01 11.92 -7.70
C ASP A 128 -9.03 12.45 -8.73
N ARG A 129 -9.37 11.65 -9.74
CA ARG A 129 -10.41 12.03 -10.72
C ARG A 129 -11.82 12.00 -10.12
N LEU A 130 -12.14 10.95 -9.38
CA LEU A 130 -13.47 10.68 -8.86
C LEU A 130 -13.90 11.67 -7.77
N LEU A 131 -12.97 12.05 -6.90
CA LEU A 131 -13.25 12.88 -5.71
C LEU A 131 -13.27 14.38 -6.01
N GLY A 132 -12.74 14.82 -7.16
CA GLY A 132 -12.86 16.20 -7.62
C GLY A 132 -12.45 17.22 -6.55
N ASP A 133 -13.39 18.06 -6.14
CA ASP A 133 -13.18 19.12 -5.14
C ASP A 133 -13.02 18.57 -3.71
N ASP A 134 -13.47 17.35 -3.43
CA ASP A 134 -13.34 16.70 -2.13
C ASP A 134 -11.92 16.15 -1.84
N ARG A 135 -11.01 16.19 -2.83
CA ARG A 135 -9.64 15.63 -2.70
C ARG A 135 -8.88 16.16 -1.49
N GLU A 136 -8.93 17.48 -1.26
CA GLU A 136 -8.18 18.09 -0.16
C GLU A 136 -8.73 17.65 1.21
N ALA A 137 -10.03 17.50 1.35
CA ALA A 137 -10.65 16.96 2.57
C ALA A 137 -10.24 15.50 2.80
N VAL A 138 -10.19 14.70 1.73
CA VAL A 138 -9.73 13.31 1.81
C VAL A 138 -8.24 13.24 2.15
N VAL A 139 -7.38 14.08 1.55
CA VAL A 139 -5.96 14.18 1.91
C VAL A 139 -5.77 14.56 3.37
N ALA A 140 -6.54 15.50 3.89
CA ALA A 140 -6.52 15.85 5.31
C ALA A 140 -6.90 14.65 6.20
N ALA A 141 -7.94 13.89 5.83
CA ALA A 141 -8.37 12.70 6.55
C ALA A 141 -7.32 11.57 6.48
N LEU A 142 -6.66 11.35 5.33
CA LEU A 142 -5.56 10.40 5.18
C LEU A 142 -4.39 10.74 6.11
N ARG A 143 -4.01 12.02 6.18
CA ARG A 143 -2.94 12.49 7.08
C ARG A 143 -3.30 12.31 8.55
N ALA A 144 -4.58 12.41 8.91
CA ALA A 144 -5.09 12.27 10.27
C ALA A 144 -5.17 10.81 10.75
N VAL A 145 -4.99 9.81 9.88
CA VAL A 145 -5.00 8.39 10.29
C VAL A 145 -3.90 8.14 11.31
N PRO A 146 -4.24 7.64 12.52
CA PRO A 146 -3.28 7.44 13.59
C PRO A 146 -2.27 6.32 13.25
N ALA A 147 -1.15 6.33 13.96
CA ALA A 147 -0.21 5.22 13.91
C ALA A 147 -0.88 3.92 14.38
N VAL A 148 -0.55 2.81 13.71
CA VAL A 148 -1.04 1.48 14.07
C VAL A 148 -0.05 0.84 15.04
N PRO A 149 -0.50 0.38 16.21
CA PRO A 149 0.36 -0.38 17.11
C PRO A 149 0.85 -1.66 16.43
N VAL A 150 2.11 -2.01 16.64
CA VAL A 150 2.66 -3.28 16.19
C VAL A 150 2.98 -4.15 17.40
N HIS A 151 2.54 -5.40 17.34
CA HIS A 151 2.88 -6.42 18.33
C HIS A 151 4.31 -6.95 18.11
N SER A 152 4.83 -7.63 19.10
CA SER A 152 6.10 -8.37 18.99
C SER A 152 6.05 -9.33 17.80
N LEU A 153 7.20 -9.54 17.18
CA LEU A 153 7.33 -10.48 16.08
C LEU A 153 7.11 -11.91 16.58
N ALA A 154 6.32 -12.68 15.85
CA ALA A 154 6.06 -14.07 16.19
C ALA A 154 7.17 -14.98 15.66
N ASP A 155 7.33 -16.13 16.32
CA ASP A 155 8.14 -17.22 15.80
C ASP A 155 7.55 -17.70 14.46
N PRO A 156 8.34 -17.79 13.38
CA PRO A 156 7.87 -18.26 12.09
C PRO A 156 7.15 -19.60 12.17
N ASP A 157 7.68 -20.58 12.89
CA ASP A 157 7.09 -21.92 12.99
C ASP A 157 5.65 -21.90 13.54
N ALA A 158 5.36 -20.92 14.42
CA ALA A 158 4.03 -20.80 15.00
C ALA A 158 2.99 -20.20 14.02
N VAL A 159 3.39 -19.37 13.06
CA VAL A 159 2.45 -18.57 12.24
C VAL A 159 2.51 -18.84 10.74
N MET A 160 3.54 -19.53 10.23
CA MET A 160 3.72 -19.75 8.79
C MET A 160 2.54 -20.46 8.11
N GLY A 161 1.85 -21.37 8.79
CA GLY A 161 0.66 -21.99 8.24
C GLY A 161 -0.47 -20.99 7.95
N ALA A 162 -0.68 -20.02 8.83
CA ALA A 162 -1.66 -18.95 8.61
C ALA A 162 -1.20 -17.97 7.52
N THR A 163 0.09 -17.64 7.49
CA THR A 163 0.70 -16.77 6.48
C THR A 163 0.54 -17.38 5.09
N ARG A 164 0.87 -18.67 4.89
CA ARG A 164 0.69 -19.35 3.59
C ARG A 164 -0.76 -19.33 3.13
N ARG A 165 -1.72 -19.62 4.00
CA ARG A 165 -3.15 -19.55 3.65
C ARG A 165 -3.58 -18.13 3.24
N ALA A 166 -3.01 -17.08 3.84
CA ALA A 166 -3.30 -15.69 3.43
C ALA A 166 -2.75 -15.40 2.04
N LEU A 167 -1.53 -15.85 1.75
CA LEU A 167 -0.90 -15.74 0.43
C LEU A 167 -1.71 -16.48 -0.64
N GLU A 168 -2.09 -17.72 -0.38
CA GLU A 168 -2.91 -18.54 -1.30
C GLU A 168 -4.24 -17.88 -1.62
N ARG A 169 -4.95 -17.34 -0.62
CA ARG A 169 -6.20 -16.58 -0.84
C ARG A 169 -6.02 -15.36 -1.74
N ALA A 170 -4.88 -14.72 -1.67
CA ALA A 170 -4.52 -13.60 -2.53
C ALA A 170 -3.95 -14.02 -3.90
N GLY A 171 -3.85 -15.34 -4.16
CA GLY A 171 -3.35 -15.89 -5.42
C GLY A 171 -1.82 -15.96 -5.51
N TYR A 172 -1.11 -15.81 -4.39
CA TYR A 172 0.34 -15.92 -4.30
C TYR A 172 0.75 -17.35 -3.89
N VAL A 173 0.74 -18.25 -4.85
CA VAL A 173 1.17 -19.64 -4.65
C VAL A 173 2.70 -19.71 -4.74
N ASP A 174 3.33 -20.58 -3.97
CA ASP A 174 4.78 -20.87 -4.02
C ASP A 174 5.72 -19.66 -3.74
N LEU A 175 5.29 -18.73 -2.89
CA LEU A 175 6.14 -17.64 -2.44
C LEU A 175 7.00 -17.97 -1.20
N LEU A 176 6.60 -18.98 -0.41
CA LEU A 176 7.25 -19.40 0.84
C LEU A 176 7.30 -20.91 0.97
#